data_5ac6c7a43f6eb297a32d3ffab0d1b583
#
_entry.id   5ac6c7a43f6eb297a32d3ffab0d1b583
#
_cell.length_a   1.000
_cell.length_b   1.000
_cell.length_c   1.000
_cell.angle_alpha   90.00
_cell.angle_beta   90.00
_cell.angle_gamma   90.00
#
_symmetry.space_group_name_H-M   'P 1'
#
loop_
_entity.id
_entity.type
_entity.pdbx_description
1 polymer ?
#
loop_
_entity_poly.entity_id
_entity_poly.type
_entity_poly.pdbx_seq_one_letter_code
_entity_poly.pdbx_strand_id
1 'polypeptide(L)'
;ILGLNNDYKAILIGAGNLGKAVAMHMNFEKLGFELIACFDSNEQKVGSKLNGITVKNESELDDFCNKNHIDTAFLCIPRVCVENVLDKLYSHGIKNYWNFSHYDINARYNDTMVENVHLSDSLMTLCYRMNNN
;
A
#
# COMPACT_ATOMS: atom_id res chain seq x y z
N ILE A 1 22.46 -9.08 -1.41
CA ILE A 1 22.22 -7.68 -1.64
C ILE A 1 21.13 -7.14 -0.73
N LEU A 2 21.47 -6.19 0.03
CA LEU A 2 20.71 -5.22 0.82
C LEU A 2 19.24 -5.60 1.09
N GLY A 3 19.01 -6.65 1.88
CA GLY A 3 17.68 -6.99 2.35
C GLY A 3 16.77 -7.67 1.34
N LEU A 4 17.23 -7.99 0.13
CA LEU A 4 16.40 -8.61 -0.90
C LEU A 4 15.97 -10.04 -0.58
N ASN A 5 16.56 -10.65 0.45
CA ASN A 5 16.23 -12.02 0.87
C ASN A 5 15.37 -12.07 2.13
N ASN A 6 14.84 -10.94 2.59
CA ASN A 6 14.19 -10.88 3.89
C ASN A 6 12.74 -11.34 3.90
N ASP A 7 12.09 -11.48 2.75
CA ASP A 7 10.68 -11.91 2.65
C ASP A 7 9.75 -11.12 3.57
N TYR A 8 9.86 -9.80 3.54
CA TYR A 8 8.97 -8.93 4.29
C TYR A 8 7.52 -9.15 3.88
N LYS A 9 6.64 -9.32 4.85
CA LYS A 9 5.22 -9.52 4.61
C LYS A 9 4.55 -8.18 4.40
N ALA A 10 3.86 -8.04 3.28
CA ALA A 10 3.18 -6.79 2.90
C ALA A 10 1.69 -7.04 2.67
N ILE A 11 0.89 -6.03 2.96
CA ILE A 11 -0.52 -6.00 2.59
C ILE A 11 -0.79 -4.76 1.72
N LEU A 12 -1.75 -4.89 0.84
CA LEU A 12 -2.19 -3.81 -0.06
C LEU A 12 -3.54 -3.30 0.40
N ILE A 13 -3.64 -2.00 0.60
CA ILE A 13 -4.91 -1.34 0.92
C ILE A 13 -5.35 -0.57 -0.31
N GLY A 14 -6.50 -0.94 -0.86
CA GLY A 14 -7.07 -0.33 -2.05
C GLY A 14 -6.89 -1.19 -3.30
N ALA A 15 -7.99 -1.69 -3.85
CA ALA A 15 -8.03 -2.55 -5.03
C ALA A 15 -8.64 -1.85 -6.24
N GLY A 16 -8.54 -0.53 -6.30
CA GLY A 16 -8.89 0.25 -7.48
C GLY A 16 -7.82 0.11 -8.57
N ASN A 17 -7.85 1.00 -9.56
CA ASN A 17 -6.95 0.89 -10.71
C ASN A 17 -5.48 0.88 -10.30
N LEU A 18 -5.06 1.74 -9.38
CA LEU A 18 -3.67 1.81 -8.94
C LEU A 18 -3.28 0.57 -8.14
N GLY A 19 -4.08 0.20 -7.14
CA GLY A 19 -3.79 -0.97 -6.31
C GLY A 19 -3.74 -2.25 -7.13
N LYS A 20 -4.66 -2.40 -8.07
CA LYS A 20 -4.67 -3.52 -9.00
C LYS A 20 -3.40 -3.56 -9.84
N ALA A 21 -2.97 -2.42 -10.38
CA ALA A 21 -1.74 -2.35 -11.18
C ALA A 21 -0.52 -2.71 -10.34
N VAL A 22 -0.43 -2.20 -9.11
CA VAL A 22 0.67 -2.51 -8.19
C VAL A 22 0.70 -4.01 -7.89
N ALA A 23 -0.45 -4.59 -7.52
CA ALA A 23 -0.52 -6.01 -7.17
C ALA A 23 -0.16 -6.93 -8.33
N MET A 24 -0.55 -6.57 -9.55
CA MET A 24 -0.41 -7.43 -10.72
C MET A 24 0.92 -7.28 -11.46
N HIS A 25 1.54 -6.11 -11.38
CA HIS A 25 2.71 -5.82 -12.23
C HIS A 25 4.03 -5.70 -11.46
N MET A 26 3.99 -5.59 -10.14
CA MET A 26 5.22 -5.52 -9.34
C MET A 26 5.73 -6.93 -9.01
N ASN A 27 7.02 -7.15 -9.23
CA ASN A 27 7.67 -8.40 -8.83
C ASN A 27 8.20 -8.24 -7.40
N PHE A 28 7.33 -8.44 -6.43
CA PHE A 28 7.66 -8.23 -5.01
C PHE A 28 8.69 -9.22 -4.49
N GLU A 29 8.64 -10.48 -4.92
CA GLU A 29 9.61 -11.49 -4.50
C GLU A 29 11.04 -11.06 -4.82
N LYS A 30 11.25 -10.52 -6.01
CA LYS A 30 12.57 -10.05 -6.44
C LYS A 30 13.06 -8.90 -5.58
N LEU A 31 12.15 -8.13 -5.00
CA LEU A 31 12.46 -6.96 -4.15
C LEU A 31 12.50 -7.31 -2.67
N GLY A 32 12.30 -8.57 -2.31
CA GLY A 32 12.34 -9.02 -0.91
C GLY A 32 11.02 -8.90 -0.16
N PHE A 33 9.90 -8.80 -0.89
CA PHE A 33 8.56 -8.71 -0.28
C PHE A 33 7.70 -9.88 -0.71
N GLU A 34 6.79 -10.26 0.18
CA GLU A 34 5.70 -11.18 -0.13
C GLU A 34 4.38 -10.45 0.12
N LEU A 35 3.59 -10.24 -0.94
CA LEU A 35 2.25 -9.66 -0.80
C LEU A 35 1.29 -10.76 -0.33
N ILE A 36 0.80 -10.65 0.89
CA ILE A 36 0.02 -11.73 1.53
C ILE A 36 -1.48 -11.46 1.54
N ALA A 37 -1.93 -10.23 1.35
CA ALA A 37 -3.35 -9.90 1.34
C ALA A 37 -3.60 -8.56 0.67
N CYS A 38 -4.83 -8.42 0.16
CA CYS A 38 -5.36 -7.16 -0.38
C CYS A 38 -6.69 -6.86 0.29
N PHE A 39 -6.94 -5.59 0.57
CA PHE A 39 -8.17 -5.13 1.24
C PHE A 39 -8.78 -3.96 0.49
N ASP A 40 -10.12 -3.90 0.48
CA ASP A 40 -10.86 -2.76 -0.05
C ASP A 40 -12.15 -2.58 0.74
N SER A 41 -12.58 -1.33 0.90
CA SER A 41 -13.86 -1.01 1.55
C SER A 41 -15.04 -1.15 0.60
N ASN A 42 -14.81 -1.16 -0.70
CA ASN A 42 -15.83 -1.29 -1.72
C ASN A 42 -16.20 -2.77 -1.91
N GLU A 43 -17.41 -3.13 -1.54
CA GLU A 43 -17.89 -4.52 -1.64
C GLU A 43 -17.85 -5.08 -3.06
N GLN A 44 -17.93 -4.22 -4.08
CA GLN A 44 -17.81 -4.66 -5.47
C GLN A 44 -16.43 -5.15 -5.84
N LYS A 45 -15.41 -4.74 -5.08
CA LYS A 45 -14.03 -5.19 -5.28
C LYS A 45 -13.72 -6.46 -4.47
N VAL A 46 -14.43 -6.68 -3.39
CA VAL A 46 -14.23 -7.85 -2.52
C VAL A 46 -14.56 -9.13 -3.28
N GLY A 47 -13.68 -10.12 -3.12
CA GLY A 47 -13.81 -11.40 -3.82
C GLY A 47 -13.11 -11.45 -5.16
N SER A 48 -12.72 -10.32 -5.74
CA SER A 48 -11.89 -10.33 -6.97
C SER A 48 -10.49 -10.82 -6.64
N LYS A 49 -9.78 -11.31 -7.64
CA LYS A 49 -8.41 -11.82 -7.45
C LYS A 49 -7.41 -10.93 -8.15
N LEU A 50 -6.39 -10.55 -7.42
CA LEU A 50 -5.26 -9.78 -7.94
C LEU A 50 -4.01 -10.64 -7.82
N ASN A 51 -3.54 -11.16 -8.96
CA ASN A 51 -2.37 -12.06 -9.01
C ASN A 51 -2.50 -13.25 -8.04
N GLY A 52 -3.68 -13.87 -8.02
CA GLY A 52 -3.97 -15.02 -7.17
C GLY A 52 -4.39 -14.70 -5.73
N ILE A 53 -4.36 -13.42 -5.33
CA ILE A 53 -4.72 -12.99 -3.99
C ILE A 53 -6.15 -12.46 -4.02
N THR A 54 -7.02 -13.03 -3.18
CA THR A 54 -8.41 -12.60 -3.09
C THR A 54 -8.51 -11.30 -2.29
N VAL A 55 -9.19 -10.31 -2.86
CA VAL A 55 -9.45 -9.05 -2.16
C VAL A 55 -10.45 -9.29 -1.04
N LYS A 56 -10.08 -8.91 0.18
CA LYS A 56 -10.91 -9.01 1.38
C LYS A 56 -11.56 -7.66 1.68
N ASN A 57 -12.68 -7.71 2.41
CA ASN A 57 -13.26 -6.49 2.93
C ASN A 57 -12.37 -5.88 4.01
N GLU A 58 -12.24 -4.57 4.02
CA GLU A 58 -11.42 -3.85 5.00
C GLU A 58 -11.85 -4.10 6.44
N SER A 59 -13.12 -4.49 6.66
CA SER A 59 -13.62 -4.90 7.97
C SER A 59 -12.93 -6.15 8.54
N GLU A 60 -12.24 -6.93 7.68
CA GLU A 60 -11.48 -8.11 8.11
C GLU A 60 -10.04 -7.78 8.49
N LEU A 61 -9.64 -6.52 8.39
CA LEU A 61 -8.25 -6.11 8.59
C LEU A 61 -7.74 -6.40 10.00
N ASP A 62 -8.52 -6.05 11.02
CA ASP A 62 -8.09 -6.28 12.42
C ASP A 62 -7.88 -7.77 12.69
N ASP A 63 -8.81 -8.60 12.28
CA ASP A 63 -8.71 -10.05 12.47
C ASP A 63 -7.50 -10.61 11.73
N PHE A 64 -7.28 -10.17 10.51
CA PHE A 64 -6.13 -10.60 9.72
C PHE A 64 -4.81 -10.21 10.39
N CYS A 65 -4.71 -8.99 10.88
CA CYS A 65 -3.50 -8.50 11.57
C CYS A 65 -3.27 -9.22 12.90
N ASN A 66 -4.33 -9.65 13.56
CA ASN A 66 -4.19 -10.43 14.80
C ASN A 66 -3.62 -11.84 14.56
N LYS A 67 -3.85 -12.37 13.37
CA LYS A 67 -3.43 -13.74 13.01
C LYS A 67 -2.15 -13.82 12.20
N ASN A 68 -1.67 -12.70 11.68
CA ASN A 68 -0.52 -12.67 10.77
C ASN A 68 0.43 -11.54 11.14
N HIS A 69 1.72 -11.82 11.05
CA HIS A 69 2.73 -10.78 11.15
C HIS A 69 2.80 -10.01 9.83
N ILE A 70 2.78 -8.69 9.90
CA ILE A 70 2.84 -7.81 8.73
C ILE A 70 3.93 -6.77 8.96
N ASP A 71 4.84 -6.64 8.00
CA ASP A 71 5.95 -5.69 8.09
C ASP A 71 5.61 -4.34 7.49
N THR A 72 4.80 -4.31 6.42
CA THR A 72 4.53 -3.07 5.70
C THR A 72 3.15 -3.08 5.06
N ALA A 73 2.61 -1.90 4.85
CA ALA A 73 1.36 -1.70 4.13
C ALA A 73 1.57 -0.76 2.95
N PHE A 74 0.98 -1.12 1.82
CA PHE A 74 0.95 -0.30 0.60
C PHE A 74 -0.40 0.41 0.54
N LEU A 75 -0.38 1.73 0.63
CA LEU A 75 -1.61 2.52 0.68
C LEU A 75 -1.94 3.09 -0.71
N CYS A 76 -2.83 2.39 -1.41
CA CYS A 76 -3.29 2.75 -2.76
C CYS A 76 -4.74 3.25 -2.71
N ILE A 77 -5.04 4.13 -1.75
CA ILE A 77 -6.37 4.69 -1.51
C ILE A 77 -6.31 6.21 -1.56
N PRO A 78 -7.45 6.87 -1.78
CA PRO A 78 -7.49 8.33 -1.74
C PRO A 78 -7.10 8.89 -0.38
N ARG A 79 -6.50 10.07 -0.38
CA ARG A 79 -6.04 10.75 0.82
C ARG A 79 -7.10 10.80 1.93
N VAL A 80 -8.35 11.08 1.56
CA VAL A 80 -9.45 11.22 2.53
C VAL A 80 -9.83 9.91 3.23
N CYS A 81 -9.39 8.78 2.67
CA CYS A 81 -9.69 7.46 3.22
C CYS A 81 -8.60 6.90 4.13
N VAL A 82 -7.47 7.61 4.27
CA VAL A 82 -6.28 7.05 4.92
C VAL A 82 -6.41 6.99 6.43
N GLU A 83 -6.93 8.02 7.06
CA GLU A 83 -6.86 8.19 8.52
C GLU A 83 -7.38 6.98 9.29
N ASN A 84 -8.58 6.53 8.94
CA ASN A 84 -9.20 5.41 9.66
C ASN A 84 -8.43 4.11 9.52
N VAL A 85 -7.99 3.79 8.30
CA VAL A 85 -7.26 2.54 8.07
C VAL A 85 -5.84 2.64 8.63
N LEU A 86 -5.22 3.80 8.53
CA LEU A 86 -3.88 4.03 9.09
C LEU A 86 -3.86 3.81 10.60
N ASP A 87 -4.87 4.33 11.31
CA ASP A 87 -4.96 4.15 12.76
C ASP A 87 -5.06 2.67 13.14
N LYS A 88 -5.82 1.90 12.39
CA LYS A 88 -5.89 0.45 12.58
C LYS A 88 -4.55 -0.22 12.35
N LEU A 89 -3.91 0.08 11.23
CA LEU A 89 -2.61 -0.50 10.88
C LEU A 89 -1.55 -0.17 11.93
N TYR A 90 -1.51 1.08 12.35
CA TYR A 90 -0.56 1.52 13.36
C TYR A 90 -0.80 0.84 14.71
N SER A 91 -2.07 0.64 15.09
CA SER A 91 -2.43 -0.05 16.34
C SER A 91 -1.95 -1.50 16.36
N HIS A 92 -1.78 -2.12 15.19
CA HIS A 92 -1.22 -3.47 15.05
C HIS A 92 0.29 -3.50 14.92
N GLY A 93 0.96 -2.35 15.10
CA GLY A 93 2.42 -2.27 15.06
C GLY A 93 3.01 -2.12 13.67
N ILE A 94 2.20 -1.85 12.66
CA ILE A 94 2.71 -1.64 11.30
C ILE A 94 3.21 -0.21 11.20
N LYS A 95 4.52 -0.06 11.00
CA LYS A 95 5.18 1.25 10.98
C LYS A 95 5.91 1.57 9.69
N ASN A 96 5.79 0.71 8.68
CA ASN A 96 6.43 0.89 7.39
C ASN A 96 5.35 1.01 6.31
N TYR A 97 5.40 2.08 5.53
CA TYR A 97 4.35 2.38 4.56
C TYR A 97 4.92 2.78 3.21
N TRP A 98 4.39 2.18 2.15
CA TRP A 98 4.58 2.65 0.79
C TRP A 98 3.31 3.42 0.43
N ASN A 99 3.43 4.74 0.35
CA ASN A 99 2.28 5.64 0.38
C ASN A 99 2.04 6.33 -0.95
N PHE A 100 0.93 5.98 -1.59
CA PHE A 100 0.49 6.60 -2.84
C PHE A 100 -0.62 7.62 -2.62
N SER A 101 -1.06 7.84 -1.39
CA SER A 101 -2.30 8.59 -1.08
C SER A 101 -2.11 10.10 -0.97
N HIS A 102 -0.89 10.59 -0.89
CA HIS A 102 -0.58 12.00 -0.59
C HIS A 102 -0.95 12.43 0.83
N TYR A 103 -1.38 11.50 1.69
CA TYR A 103 -1.62 11.78 3.11
C TYR A 103 -0.28 11.87 3.84
N ASP A 104 -0.14 12.87 4.72
CA ASP A 104 1.11 13.04 5.49
C ASP A 104 1.08 12.12 6.72
N ILE A 105 1.56 10.90 6.52
CA ILE A 105 1.58 9.87 7.58
C ILE A 105 2.47 10.30 8.74
N ASN A 106 3.64 10.90 8.45
CA ASN A 106 4.58 11.30 9.50
C ASN A 106 4.06 12.45 10.36
N ALA A 107 3.15 13.26 9.87
CA ALA A 107 2.50 14.29 10.68
C ALA A 107 1.61 13.67 11.75
N ARG A 108 1.00 12.52 11.47
CA ARG A 108 0.15 11.81 12.43
C ARG A 108 0.96 10.87 13.32
N TYR A 109 1.90 10.15 12.74
CA TYR A 109 2.76 9.18 13.42
C TYR A 109 4.22 9.41 13.01
N ASN A 110 4.97 10.13 13.83
CA ASN A 110 6.33 10.55 13.50
C ASN A 110 7.38 9.44 13.61
N ASP A 111 7.01 8.29 14.17
CA ASP A 111 7.88 7.13 14.32
C ASP A 111 7.69 6.08 13.22
N THR A 112 7.08 6.47 12.10
CA THR A 112 6.88 5.59 10.95
C THR A 112 7.91 5.84 9.87
N MET A 113 8.23 4.78 9.13
CA MET A 113 9.08 4.84 7.95
C MET A 113 8.17 4.87 6.73
N VAL A 114 8.21 5.95 5.97
CA VAL A 114 7.29 6.18 4.86
C VAL A 114 8.07 6.51 3.60
N GLU A 115 7.77 5.79 2.54
CA GLU A 115 8.22 6.14 1.20
C GLU A 115 7.00 6.66 0.44
N ASN A 116 7.03 7.93 0.07
CA ASN A 116 5.93 8.59 -0.62
C ASN A 116 6.13 8.52 -2.13
N VAL A 117 5.07 8.14 -2.85
CA VAL A 117 5.06 8.12 -4.31
C VAL A 117 4.07 9.16 -4.82
N HIS A 118 4.56 10.11 -5.60
CA HIS A 118 3.77 11.21 -6.15
C HIS A 118 3.75 11.10 -7.68
N LEU A 119 2.86 10.24 -8.19
CA LEU A 119 2.81 9.94 -9.63
C LEU A 119 2.45 11.18 -10.47
N SER A 120 1.52 12.00 -9.98
CA SER A 120 1.13 13.23 -10.68
C SER A 120 2.28 14.24 -10.74
N ASP A 121 3.09 14.33 -9.69
CA ASP A 121 4.23 15.24 -9.66
C ASP A 121 5.29 14.82 -10.70
N SER A 122 5.49 13.51 -10.84
CA SER A 122 6.40 12.97 -11.86
C SER A 122 5.94 13.33 -13.27
N LEU A 123 4.64 13.22 -13.54
CA LEU A 123 4.08 13.59 -14.85
C LEU A 123 4.18 15.09 -15.08
N MET A 124 3.92 15.91 -14.07
CA MET A 124 4.07 17.35 -14.15
C MET A 124 5.52 17.76 -14.45
N THR A 125 6.48 17.08 -13.84
CA THR A 125 7.91 17.30 -14.11
C THR A 125 8.22 17.00 -15.57
N LEU A 126 7.72 15.89 -16.11
CA LEU A 126 7.90 15.57 -17.53
C LEU A 126 7.30 16.63 -18.42
N CYS A 127 6.08 17.06 -18.13
CA CYS A 127 5.39 18.10 -18.89
C CYS A 127 6.20 19.41 -18.92
N TYR A 128 6.71 19.84 -17.77
CA TYR A 128 7.57 21.02 -17.67
C TYR A 128 8.83 20.87 -18.54
N ARG A 129 9.48 19.73 -18.46
CA ARG A 129 10.71 19.46 -19.26
C ARG A 129 10.41 19.47 -20.76
N MET A 130 9.27 18.93 -21.18
CA MET A 130 8.87 18.93 -22.59
C MET A 130 8.64 20.35 -23.09
N ASN A 131 8.06 21.22 -22.28
CA ASN A 131 7.77 22.63 -22.65
C ASN A 131 9.04 23.50 -22.71
N ASN A 132 10.13 23.09 -22.09
CA ASN A 132 11.38 23.85 -22.02
C ASN A 132 12.48 23.29 -22.90
N ASN A 133 12.15 22.39 -23.80
CA ASN A 133 13.12 21.85 -24.77
C ASN A 133 13.07 22.62 -26.07
#